data_33f345aadfd93c8db8775aced0e380c0
#
_entry.id   33f345aadfd93c8db8775aced0e380c0
#
_cell.length_a   1.000
_cell.length_b   1.000
_cell.length_c   1.000
_cell.angle_alpha   90.00
_cell.angle_beta   90.00
_cell.angle_gamma   90.00
#
_symmetry.space_group_name_H-M   'P 1'
#
loop_
_entity.id
_entity.type
_entity.pdbx_description
1 polymer ?
#
loop_
_entity_poly.entity_id
_entity_poly.type
_entity_poly.pdbx_seq_one_letter_code
_entity_poly.pdbx_strand_id
1 'polypeptide(L)'
;MIRRRALLLSAVAALVLALLAACGSGKARPRCERCGMFTDAQPRWSAGAVAAGGRDVHFDAPRCFFAWLQSTAGRGAEAPWVTEYYSQRKRPAAFVWYVVGSDVTGPMGPDLVPIGDEPSAERFREEHNGRAVLRYDAVDAAALERLDAR
;
A
#
# COMPACT_ATOMS: atom_id res chain seq x y z
N MET A 1 -12.68 -41.56 -44.60
CA MET A 1 -13.31 -41.13 -43.33
C MET A 1 -12.29 -40.86 -42.23
N ILE A 2 -11.11 -41.46 -42.17
CA ILE A 2 -10.09 -41.33 -41.12
C ILE A 2 -9.48 -39.92 -41.06
N ARG A 3 -9.17 -39.29 -42.20
CA ARG A 3 -8.58 -37.93 -42.26
C ARG A 3 -9.44 -36.82 -41.65
N ARG A 4 -10.77 -36.89 -41.80
CA ARG A 4 -11.69 -35.90 -41.24
C ARG A 4 -11.78 -36.01 -39.70
N ARG A 5 -11.70 -37.22 -39.15
CA ARG A 5 -11.68 -37.44 -37.68
C ARG A 5 -10.41 -36.92 -37.03
N ALA A 6 -9.26 -37.10 -37.70
CA ALA A 6 -7.95 -36.59 -37.21
C ALA A 6 -7.93 -35.07 -37.17
N LEU A 7 -8.48 -34.36 -38.18
CA LEU A 7 -8.58 -32.89 -38.23
C LEU A 7 -9.53 -32.35 -37.15
N LEU A 8 -10.61 -33.02 -36.82
CA LEU A 8 -11.53 -32.58 -35.75
C LEU A 8 -10.89 -32.76 -34.37
N LEU A 9 -10.17 -33.84 -34.15
CA LEU A 9 -9.44 -34.06 -32.87
C LEU A 9 -8.33 -33.03 -32.64
N SER A 10 -7.57 -32.68 -33.69
CA SER A 10 -6.54 -31.65 -33.59
C SER A 10 -7.13 -30.26 -33.34
N ALA A 11 -8.26 -29.93 -33.94
CA ALA A 11 -8.93 -28.64 -33.70
C ALA A 11 -9.49 -28.53 -32.27
N VAL A 12 -10.06 -29.60 -31.73
CA VAL A 12 -10.54 -29.65 -30.34
C VAL A 12 -9.38 -29.54 -29.36
N ALA A 13 -8.27 -30.25 -29.61
CA ALA A 13 -7.09 -30.16 -28.76
C ALA A 13 -6.49 -28.74 -28.73
N ALA A 14 -6.41 -28.06 -29.88
CA ALA A 14 -5.94 -26.68 -29.96
C ALA A 14 -6.87 -25.70 -29.24
N LEU A 15 -8.19 -25.90 -29.33
CA LEU A 15 -9.17 -25.07 -28.62
C LEU A 15 -9.07 -25.26 -27.11
N VAL A 16 -8.91 -26.49 -26.64
CA VAL A 16 -8.73 -26.78 -25.20
C VAL A 16 -7.43 -26.17 -24.68
N LEU A 17 -6.33 -26.26 -25.44
CA LEU A 17 -5.05 -25.65 -25.07
C LEU A 17 -5.15 -24.10 -24.98
N ALA A 18 -5.88 -23.49 -25.92
CA ALA A 18 -6.13 -22.04 -25.92
C ALA A 18 -6.99 -21.59 -24.72
N LEU A 19 -8.00 -22.38 -24.35
CA LEU A 19 -8.83 -22.12 -23.17
C LEU A 19 -8.05 -22.26 -21.86
N LEU A 20 -7.14 -23.23 -21.75
CA LEU A 20 -6.28 -23.41 -20.57
C LEU A 20 -5.25 -22.27 -20.45
N ALA A 21 -4.74 -21.75 -21.56
CA ALA A 21 -3.83 -20.60 -21.56
C ALA A 21 -4.52 -19.29 -21.17
N ALA A 22 -5.80 -19.15 -21.43
CA ALA A 22 -6.58 -17.96 -21.07
C ALA A 22 -6.91 -17.86 -19.58
N CYS A 23 -6.86 -18.96 -18.82
CA CYS A 23 -7.17 -18.97 -17.39
C CYS A 23 -6.02 -18.50 -16.47
N GLY A 24 -4.84 -18.15 -17.00
CA GLY A 24 -3.61 -17.94 -16.21
C GLY A 24 -3.14 -16.52 -16.00
N SER A 25 -3.79 -15.46 -16.51
CA SER A 25 -3.25 -14.09 -16.46
C SER A 25 -3.94 -13.13 -15.49
N GLY A 26 -4.56 -13.62 -14.43
CA GLY A 26 -5.01 -12.79 -13.33
C GLY A 26 -3.80 -12.16 -12.63
N LYS A 27 -3.60 -10.84 -12.80
CA LYS A 27 -2.55 -10.10 -12.09
C LYS A 27 -2.78 -10.29 -10.59
N ALA A 28 -1.82 -10.89 -9.89
CA ALA A 28 -1.93 -11.14 -8.46
C ALA A 28 -2.21 -9.80 -7.73
N ARG A 29 -3.21 -9.78 -6.85
CA ARG A 29 -3.54 -8.58 -6.07
C ARG A 29 -2.35 -8.21 -5.18
N PRO A 30 -1.97 -6.92 -5.15
CA PRO A 30 -0.83 -6.48 -4.36
C PRO A 30 -1.11 -6.68 -2.86
N ARG A 31 -0.10 -7.20 -2.16
CA ARG A 31 -0.14 -7.42 -0.71
C ARG A 31 0.82 -6.50 0.00
N CYS A 32 0.46 -6.13 1.22
CA CYS A 32 1.33 -5.39 2.12
C CYS A 32 2.59 -6.22 2.44
N GLU A 33 3.75 -5.64 2.18
CA GLU A 33 5.06 -6.28 2.41
C GLU A 33 5.30 -6.65 3.87
N ARG A 34 4.58 -5.99 4.81
CA ARG A 34 4.75 -6.21 6.25
C ARG A 34 3.72 -7.17 6.84
N CYS A 35 2.42 -6.95 6.58
CA CYS A 35 1.34 -7.69 7.24
C CYS A 35 0.59 -8.66 6.31
N GLY A 36 0.85 -8.62 4.99
CA GLY A 36 0.22 -9.50 4.01
C GLY A 36 -1.21 -9.14 3.62
N MET A 37 -1.82 -8.10 4.18
CA MET A 37 -3.14 -7.62 3.80
C MET A 37 -3.16 -7.10 2.36
N PHE A 38 -4.32 -7.13 1.71
CA PHE A 38 -4.46 -6.58 0.36
C PHE A 38 -4.43 -5.05 0.41
N THR A 39 -3.51 -4.44 -0.33
CA THR A 39 -3.31 -2.98 -0.34
C THR A 39 -4.39 -2.23 -1.12
N ASP A 40 -5.15 -2.94 -1.95
CA ASP A 40 -6.29 -2.42 -2.72
C ASP A 40 -7.63 -2.51 -1.98
N ALA A 41 -7.67 -3.09 -0.78
CA ALA A 41 -8.89 -3.18 0.02
C ALA A 41 -9.34 -1.79 0.54
N GLN A 42 -8.38 -0.96 0.93
CA GLN A 42 -8.62 0.43 1.37
C GLN A 42 -7.59 1.37 0.73
N PRO A 43 -7.75 1.74 -0.55
CA PRO A 43 -6.73 2.45 -1.33
C PRO A 43 -6.28 3.79 -0.73
N ARG A 44 -7.16 4.46 0.02
CA ARG A 44 -6.83 5.74 0.70
C ARG A 44 -5.70 5.63 1.72
N TRP A 45 -5.43 4.42 2.22
CA TRP A 45 -4.37 4.16 3.20
C TRP A 45 -3.10 3.62 2.55
N SER A 46 -3.13 3.32 1.25
CA SER A 46 -1.99 2.69 0.60
C SER A 46 -0.74 3.57 0.60
N ALA A 47 0.39 2.92 0.77
CA ALA A 47 1.71 3.51 0.70
C ALA A 47 2.66 2.58 -0.08
N GLY A 48 3.84 3.06 -0.43
CA GLY A 48 4.82 2.22 -1.10
C GLY A 48 6.16 2.92 -1.32
N ALA A 49 7.09 2.16 -1.86
CA ALA A 49 8.43 2.61 -2.22
C ALA A 49 9.03 1.66 -3.28
N VAL A 50 10.21 1.99 -3.74
CA VAL A 50 11.07 1.07 -4.47
C VAL A 50 12.11 0.54 -3.48
N ALA A 51 12.11 -0.76 -3.22
CA ALA A 51 13.11 -1.39 -2.36
C ALA A 51 14.50 -1.42 -3.02
N ALA A 52 15.54 -1.60 -2.24
CA ALA A 52 16.87 -1.85 -2.77
C ALA A 52 16.82 -3.01 -3.79
N GLY A 53 17.40 -2.78 -4.98
CA GLY A 53 17.30 -3.73 -6.11
C GLY A 53 16.14 -3.47 -7.08
N GLY A 54 15.39 -2.36 -6.93
CA GLY A 54 14.44 -1.88 -7.93
C GLY A 54 13.05 -2.53 -7.89
N ARG A 55 12.72 -3.29 -6.82
CA ARG A 55 11.41 -3.92 -6.66
C ARG A 55 10.40 -2.98 -6.03
N ASP A 56 9.25 -2.77 -6.69
CA ASP A 56 8.13 -2.07 -6.09
C ASP A 56 7.58 -2.81 -4.87
N VAL A 57 7.42 -2.10 -3.76
CA VAL A 57 6.81 -2.59 -2.52
C VAL A 57 5.61 -1.76 -2.15
N HIS A 58 4.58 -2.44 -1.64
CA HIS A 58 3.30 -1.82 -1.32
C HIS A 58 2.90 -2.12 0.13
N PHE A 59 2.20 -1.19 0.74
CA PHE A 59 1.69 -1.29 2.11
C PHE A 59 0.22 -0.90 2.14
N ASP A 60 -0.54 -1.55 2.98
CA ASP A 60 -1.96 -1.29 3.22
C ASP A 60 -2.21 -0.06 4.08
N ALA A 61 -1.16 0.39 4.81
CA ALA A 61 -1.26 1.48 5.76
C ALA A 61 0.08 2.21 5.97
N PRO A 62 0.09 3.52 6.27
CA PRO A 62 1.28 4.28 6.62
C PRO A 62 2.08 3.68 7.78
N ARG A 63 1.41 3.15 8.83
CA ARG A 63 2.12 2.48 9.94
C ARG A 63 2.95 1.28 9.46
N CYS A 64 2.43 0.48 8.55
CA CYS A 64 3.16 -0.65 7.97
C CYS A 64 4.35 -0.18 7.13
N PHE A 65 4.14 0.87 6.34
CA PHE A 65 5.16 1.49 5.51
C PHE A 65 6.32 2.06 6.34
N PHE A 66 6.06 2.89 7.35
CA PHE A 66 7.10 3.46 8.20
C PHE A 66 7.83 2.40 9.04
N ALA A 67 7.11 1.42 9.57
CA ALA A 67 7.74 0.32 10.28
C ALA A 67 8.64 -0.55 9.38
N TRP A 68 8.31 -0.68 8.10
CA TRP A 68 9.19 -1.32 7.13
C TRP A 68 10.40 -0.46 6.78
N LEU A 69 10.24 0.85 6.56
CA LEU A 69 11.34 1.78 6.29
C LEU A 69 12.42 1.74 7.39
N GLN A 70 12.00 1.59 8.64
CA GLN A 70 12.90 1.53 9.80
C GLN A 70 13.56 0.16 10.00
N SER A 71 13.13 -0.85 9.27
CA SER A 71 13.71 -2.20 9.29
C SER A 71 14.94 -2.30 8.37
N THR A 72 15.68 -3.40 8.50
CA THR A 72 16.78 -3.71 7.56
C THR A 72 16.30 -3.85 6.11
N ALA A 73 15.06 -4.31 5.89
CA ALA A 73 14.48 -4.47 4.57
C ALA A 73 14.17 -3.13 3.87
N GLY A 74 13.94 -2.06 4.64
CA GLY A 74 13.69 -0.71 4.13
C GLY A 74 14.95 0.11 3.84
N ARG A 75 16.13 -0.39 4.16
CA ARG A 75 17.37 0.33 3.89
C ARG A 75 17.60 0.53 2.41
N GLY A 76 17.93 1.76 2.02
CA GLY A 76 18.14 2.11 0.61
C GLY A 76 16.85 2.16 -0.21
N ALA A 77 15.69 2.29 0.44
CA ALA A 77 14.42 2.50 -0.24
C ALA A 77 14.41 3.84 -0.98
N GLU A 78 13.90 3.83 -2.19
CA GLU A 78 13.78 5.00 -3.07
C GLU A 78 12.32 5.34 -3.35
N ALA A 79 12.08 6.59 -3.77
CA ALA A 79 10.78 7.10 -4.18
C ALA A 79 9.61 6.75 -3.22
N PRO A 80 9.76 6.96 -1.90
CA PRO A 80 8.71 6.66 -0.93
C PRO A 80 7.47 7.54 -1.18
N TRP A 81 6.28 6.92 -1.17
CA TRP A 81 5.02 7.60 -1.39
C TRP A 81 3.94 7.12 -0.43
N VAL A 82 2.97 7.99 -0.19
CA VAL A 82 1.74 7.70 0.56
C VAL A 82 0.53 8.25 -0.20
N THR A 83 -0.65 7.73 0.09
CA THR A 83 -1.92 8.32 -0.40
C THR A 83 -2.33 9.43 0.54
N GLU A 84 -2.46 10.65 0.04
CA GLU A 84 -2.93 11.81 0.81
C GLU A 84 -4.44 11.64 1.11
N TYR A 85 -4.82 11.88 2.36
CA TYR A 85 -6.11 11.48 2.93
C TYR A 85 -7.33 12.10 2.24
N TYR A 86 -7.30 13.40 1.97
CA TYR A 86 -8.42 14.11 1.38
C TYR A 86 -8.51 13.93 -0.14
N SER A 87 -7.40 14.16 -0.83
CA SER A 87 -7.37 14.08 -2.29
C SER A 87 -7.32 12.65 -2.82
N GLN A 88 -6.96 11.69 -1.99
CA GLN A 88 -6.72 10.29 -2.33
C GLN A 88 -5.70 10.11 -3.48
N ARG A 89 -4.77 11.06 -3.60
CA ARG A 89 -3.70 11.02 -4.58
C ARG A 89 -2.40 10.57 -3.94
N LYS A 90 -1.62 9.81 -4.69
CA LYS A 90 -0.24 9.49 -4.31
C LYS A 90 0.60 10.76 -4.23
N ARG A 91 1.30 10.93 -3.12
CA ARG A 91 2.23 12.03 -2.88
C ARG A 91 3.56 11.47 -2.40
N PRO A 92 4.70 12.06 -2.77
CA PRO A 92 5.97 11.70 -2.15
C PRO A 92 5.86 11.84 -0.63
N ALA A 93 6.28 10.83 0.11
CA ALA A 93 6.07 10.73 1.56
C ALA A 93 6.70 11.91 2.35
N ALA A 94 7.81 12.47 1.85
CA ALA A 94 8.47 13.62 2.46
C ALA A 94 7.73 14.96 2.31
N PHE A 95 6.71 15.02 1.43
CA PHE A 95 5.99 16.26 1.13
C PHE A 95 4.56 16.30 1.70
N VAL A 96 4.28 15.46 2.69
CA VAL A 96 3.04 15.47 3.45
C VAL A 96 3.34 15.56 4.95
N TRP A 97 2.31 15.89 5.72
CA TRP A 97 2.31 15.92 7.18
C TRP A 97 1.53 14.73 7.71
N TYR A 98 1.92 14.19 8.84
CA TYR A 98 1.33 12.99 9.43
C TYR A 98 0.66 13.32 10.75
N VAL A 99 -0.66 13.19 10.80
CA VAL A 99 -1.39 13.34 12.07
C VAL A 99 -1.41 11.99 12.77
N VAL A 100 -1.01 11.96 14.04
CA VAL A 100 -0.95 10.76 14.88
C VAL A 100 -1.91 10.86 16.05
N GLY A 101 -2.46 9.71 16.45
CA GLY A 101 -3.31 9.61 17.62
C GLY A 101 -4.70 10.23 17.45
N SER A 102 -5.18 10.38 16.22
CA SER A 102 -6.54 10.81 15.91
C SER A 102 -7.57 9.69 16.15
N ASP A 103 -8.85 10.04 16.14
CA ASP A 103 -9.98 9.10 16.18
C ASP A 103 -10.20 8.37 14.83
N VAL A 104 -9.52 8.81 13.79
CA VAL A 104 -9.54 8.17 12.47
C VAL A 104 -8.58 6.98 12.45
N THR A 105 -9.13 5.80 12.11
CA THR A 105 -8.38 4.55 12.11
C THR A 105 -8.12 4.03 10.71
N GLY A 106 -6.93 3.47 10.51
CA GLY A 106 -6.54 2.75 9.31
C GLY A 106 -7.03 1.30 9.29
N PRO A 107 -6.60 0.50 8.30
CA PRO A 107 -7.02 -0.90 8.15
C PRO A 107 -6.75 -1.79 9.37
N MET A 108 -5.72 -1.46 10.14
CA MET A 108 -5.29 -2.23 11.33
C MET A 108 -5.51 -1.49 12.65
N GLY A 109 -6.35 -0.46 12.70
CA GLY A 109 -6.57 0.37 13.89
C GLY A 109 -5.86 1.72 13.81
N PRO A 110 -5.32 2.26 14.93
CA PRO A 110 -4.64 3.55 14.95
C PRO A 110 -3.53 3.64 13.93
N ASP A 111 -3.48 4.74 13.19
CA ASP A 111 -2.53 4.93 12.09
C ASP A 111 -2.06 6.40 12.00
N LEU A 112 -1.13 6.65 11.06
CA LEU A 112 -0.71 8.00 10.69
C LEU A 112 -1.59 8.47 9.53
N VAL A 113 -2.22 9.64 9.65
CA VAL A 113 -3.05 10.21 8.59
C VAL A 113 -2.23 11.19 7.75
N PRO A 114 -1.94 10.87 6.46
CA PRO A 114 -1.14 11.76 5.60
C PRO A 114 -1.99 12.94 5.09
N ILE A 115 -1.61 14.16 5.40
CA ILE A 115 -2.28 15.40 5.00
C ILE A 115 -1.33 16.27 4.16
N GLY A 116 -1.86 16.93 3.13
CA GLY A 116 -1.06 17.57 2.09
C GLY A 116 -0.26 18.80 2.53
N ASP A 117 -0.73 19.55 3.53
CA ASP A 117 -0.09 20.76 4.03
C ASP A 117 -0.27 20.90 5.55
N GLU A 118 0.58 21.73 6.18
CA GLU A 118 0.60 21.90 7.63
C GLU A 118 -0.70 22.51 8.19
N PRO A 119 -1.25 23.60 7.64
CA PRO A 119 -2.49 24.17 8.15
C PRO A 119 -3.67 23.20 8.12
N SER A 120 -3.76 22.37 7.07
CA SER A 120 -4.77 21.32 6.96
C SER A 120 -4.54 20.18 7.95
N ALA A 121 -3.27 19.82 8.21
CA ALA A 121 -2.91 18.80 9.19
C ALA A 121 -3.22 19.23 10.62
N GLU A 122 -2.93 20.50 10.97
CA GLU A 122 -3.28 21.06 12.30
C GLU A 122 -4.81 21.13 12.49
N ARG A 123 -5.54 21.54 11.48
CA ARG A 123 -7.01 21.53 11.53
C ARG A 123 -7.55 20.11 11.70
N PHE A 124 -7.04 19.15 10.94
CA PHE A 124 -7.40 17.74 11.09
C PHE A 124 -7.10 17.22 12.50
N ARG A 125 -5.93 17.57 13.05
CA ARG A 125 -5.55 17.22 14.42
C ARG A 125 -6.56 17.73 15.44
N GLU A 126 -7.02 18.97 15.30
CA GLU A 126 -8.02 19.57 16.20
C GLU A 126 -9.40 18.92 16.04
N GLU A 127 -9.87 18.75 14.82
CA GLU A 127 -11.18 18.17 14.49
C GLU A 127 -11.30 16.68 14.88
N HIS A 128 -10.19 15.94 14.82
CA HIS A 128 -10.12 14.49 15.04
C HIS A 128 -9.37 14.10 16.33
N ASN A 129 -9.24 14.99 17.29
CA ASN A 129 -8.58 14.73 18.57
C ASN A 129 -7.15 14.17 18.44
N GLY A 130 -6.44 14.53 17.38
CA GLY A 130 -5.08 14.09 17.12
C GLY A 130 -4.08 14.61 18.15
N ARG A 131 -3.09 13.79 18.49
CA ARG A 131 -2.09 14.13 19.53
C ARG A 131 -0.97 15.02 18.99
N ALA A 132 -0.53 14.77 17.76
CA ALA A 132 0.57 15.53 17.15
C ALA A 132 0.49 15.53 15.63
N VAL A 133 1.15 16.51 15.02
CA VAL A 133 1.45 16.58 13.60
C VAL A 133 2.96 16.39 13.43
N LEU A 134 3.37 15.45 12.60
CA LEU A 134 4.76 15.08 12.40
C LEU A 134 5.17 15.27 10.93
N ARG A 135 6.43 15.60 10.73
CA ARG A 135 7.09 15.49 9.42
C ARG A 135 7.56 14.05 9.17
N TYR A 136 7.87 13.75 7.93
CA TYR A 136 8.34 12.43 7.50
C TYR A 136 9.53 11.91 8.32
N ASP A 137 10.51 12.75 8.55
CA ASP A 137 11.74 12.46 9.32
C ASP A 137 11.53 12.33 10.83
N ALA A 138 10.40 12.86 11.33
CA ALA A 138 10.02 12.74 12.74
C ALA A 138 9.15 11.49 13.03
N VAL A 139 8.78 10.71 12.02
CA VAL A 139 8.07 9.44 12.22
C VAL A 139 9.09 8.34 12.54
N ASP A 140 9.52 8.26 13.78
CA ASP A 140 10.45 7.27 14.31
C ASP A 140 9.74 6.05 14.94
N ALA A 141 10.50 5.10 15.47
CA ALA A 141 9.97 3.91 16.15
C ALA A 141 9.11 4.28 17.37
N ALA A 142 9.51 5.31 18.13
CA ALA A 142 8.75 5.77 19.28
C ALA A 142 7.42 6.41 18.87
N ALA A 143 7.34 7.08 17.70
CA ALA A 143 6.09 7.59 17.17
C ALA A 143 5.14 6.44 16.78
N LEU A 144 5.66 5.35 16.20
CA LEU A 144 4.88 4.16 15.85
C LEU A 144 4.38 3.39 17.09
N GLU A 145 5.20 3.24 18.12
CA GLU A 145 4.79 2.61 19.38
C GLU A 145 3.68 3.40 20.08
N ARG A 146 3.73 4.72 20.02
CA ARG A 146 2.70 5.60 20.59
C ARG A 146 1.36 5.59 19.84
N LEU A 147 1.29 5.02 18.63
CA LEU A 147 -0.01 4.88 17.93
C LEU A 147 -1.00 4.06 18.74
N ASP A 148 -0.55 3.01 19.39
CA ASP A 148 -1.40 2.09 20.16
C ASP A 148 -1.59 2.53 21.63
N ALA A 149 -0.82 3.51 22.11
CA ALA A 149 -0.98 4.07 23.45
C ALA A 149 -2.23 4.98 23.50
N ARG A 150 -3.19 4.60 24.34
CA ARG A 150 -4.41 5.40 24.64
C ARG A 150 -4.14 6.40 25.75
#